data_ff6e6f5ff1867f8c2d2e44c36c322b7f
#
_entry.id   ff6e6f5ff1867f8c2d2e44c36c322b7f
#
_cell.length_a   1.000
_cell.length_b   1.000
_cell.length_c   1.000
_cell.angle_alpha   90.00
_cell.angle_beta   90.00
_cell.angle_gamma   90.00
#
_symmetry.space_group_name_H-M   'P 1'
#
loop_
_entity.id
_entity.type
_entity.pdbx_description
1 polymer ?
#
loop_
_entity_poly.entity_id
_entity_poly.type
_entity_poly.pdbx_seq_one_letter_code
_entity_poly.pdbx_strand_id
1 'polypeptide(L)'
;VDWADRNTCVLFGDGAGAAVVEWDERKPGILSWFIKNDDDHTNALTCPACFDAPQPFTPEGVDPNALQQADPSIALIDAELDTTERIAAGAPRQVLSMHGQKVFKFATSAMPAAIEEVLRRANLTIDDVQFIVPHQANLRIIKYAAKRMGLPLERFQVSIAHRGNSTSACIPMTLCDAYENGNIHPGDKVV
;
A
#
# COMPACT_ATOMS: atom_id res chain seq x y z
N VAL A 1 -14.46 3.22 2.13
CA VAL A 1 -14.33 4.61 2.62
C VAL A 1 -15.71 5.11 3.04
N ASP A 2 -15.81 5.75 4.20
CA ASP A 2 -17.01 6.46 4.60
C ASP A 2 -17.01 7.86 3.96
N TRP A 3 -17.98 8.16 3.13
CA TRP A 3 -18.09 9.46 2.45
C TRP A 3 -18.43 10.62 3.40
N ALA A 4 -18.91 10.33 4.60
CA ALA A 4 -19.14 11.32 5.64
C ALA A 4 -17.90 11.62 6.49
N ASP A 5 -16.90 10.73 6.49
CA ASP A 5 -15.63 10.93 7.19
C ASP A 5 -14.63 11.69 6.32
N ARG A 6 -14.48 12.98 6.58
CA ARG A 6 -13.54 13.85 5.86
C ARG A 6 -12.05 13.55 6.11
N ASN A 7 -11.73 12.70 7.08
CA ASN A 7 -10.34 12.26 7.29
C ASN A 7 -9.91 11.20 6.28
N THR A 8 -10.86 10.50 5.69
CA THR A 8 -10.61 9.40 4.76
C THR A 8 -11.12 9.68 3.35
N CYS A 9 -12.34 10.19 3.18
CA CYS A 9 -12.97 10.34 1.86
C CYS A 9 -12.23 11.31 0.91
N VAL A 10 -11.48 12.28 1.44
CA VAL A 10 -10.73 13.26 0.65
C VAL A 10 -9.32 12.77 0.26
N LEU A 11 -8.89 11.63 0.78
CA LEU A 11 -7.55 11.09 0.55
C LEU A 11 -7.56 9.86 -0.36
N PHE A 12 -8.47 8.93 -0.10
CA PHE A 12 -8.47 7.63 -0.78
C PHE A 12 -9.13 7.73 -2.15
N GLY A 13 -8.52 7.05 -3.12
CA GLY A 13 -9.02 6.88 -4.47
C GLY A 13 -9.04 5.42 -4.87
N ASP A 14 -9.81 5.10 -5.89
CA ASP A 14 -9.86 3.77 -6.47
C ASP A 14 -8.74 3.60 -7.49
N GLY A 15 -8.24 2.37 -7.61
CA GLY A 15 -7.21 2.08 -8.58
C GLY A 15 -6.88 0.60 -8.63
N ALA A 16 -6.35 0.18 -9.77
CA ALA A 16 -5.79 -1.14 -9.98
C ALA A 16 -4.48 -1.04 -10.73
N GLY A 17 -3.58 -1.95 -10.46
CA GLY A 17 -2.32 -2.04 -11.17
C GLY A 17 -1.82 -3.47 -11.20
N ALA A 18 -1.13 -3.83 -12.27
CA ALA A 18 -0.55 -5.13 -12.46
C ALA A 18 0.85 -5.00 -13.06
N ALA A 19 1.72 -5.94 -12.73
CA ALA A 19 3.05 -6.05 -13.32
C ALA A 19 3.29 -7.49 -13.76
N VAL A 20 3.89 -7.68 -14.91
CA VAL A 20 4.38 -8.97 -15.36
C VAL A 20 5.84 -9.08 -14.95
N VAL A 21 6.17 -10.11 -14.19
CA VAL A 21 7.54 -10.40 -13.75
C VAL A 21 8.00 -11.66 -14.45
N GLU A 22 9.15 -11.57 -15.12
CA GLU A 22 9.76 -12.67 -15.84
C GLU A 22 11.16 -12.95 -15.27
N TRP A 23 11.54 -14.21 -15.20
CA TRP A 23 12.90 -14.59 -14.84
C TRP A 23 13.85 -14.40 -16.05
N ASP A 24 14.89 -13.61 -15.87
CA ASP A 24 15.97 -13.46 -16.87
C ASP A 24 17.33 -13.56 -16.19
N GLU A 25 18.07 -14.64 -16.46
CA GLU A 25 19.40 -14.87 -15.89
C GLU A 25 20.45 -13.83 -16.30
N ARG A 26 20.20 -13.09 -17.39
CA ARG A 26 21.14 -12.14 -17.97
C ARG A 26 20.96 -10.73 -17.42
N LYS A 27 19.84 -10.45 -16.76
CA LYS A 27 19.49 -9.10 -16.30
C LYS A 27 19.08 -9.13 -14.84
N PRO A 28 19.75 -8.36 -13.99
CA PRO A 28 19.27 -8.20 -12.62
C PRO A 28 17.89 -7.50 -12.64
N GLY A 29 16.94 -8.08 -11.93
CA GLY A 29 15.62 -7.51 -11.74
C GLY A 29 15.51 -6.86 -10.36
N ILE A 30 14.99 -7.58 -9.37
CA ILE A 30 14.94 -7.13 -7.98
C ILE A 30 16.31 -7.27 -7.36
N LEU A 31 16.98 -6.15 -7.10
CA LEU A 31 18.35 -6.12 -6.56
C LEU A 31 18.38 -6.41 -5.06
N SER A 32 17.40 -5.94 -4.33
CA SER A 32 17.20 -6.23 -2.91
C SER A 32 15.78 -5.95 -2.50
N TRP A 33 15.42 -6.40 -1.30
CA TRP A 33 14.12 -6.13 -0.70
C TRP A 33 14.23 -6.02 0.81
N PHE A 34 13.29 -5.29 1.41
CA PHE A 34 13.15 -5.16 2.84
C PHE A 34 11.69 -5.08 3.23
N ILE A 35 11.30 -5.93 4.18
CA ILE A 35 9.96 -5.93 4.77
C ILE A 35 10.13 -5.80 6.27
N LYS A 36 9.35 -4.92 6.86
CA LYS A 36 9.24 -4.76 8.29
C LYS A 36 7.79 -4.54 8.65
N ASN A 37 7.30 -5.29 9.61
CA ASN A 37 6.03 -5.03 10.28
C ASN A 37 6.32 -4.32 11.60
N ASP A 38 5.48 -3.36 11.93
CA ASP A 38 5.48 -2.68 13.22
C ASP A 38 4.11 -2.87 13.86
N ASP A 39 4.08 -3.25 15.11
CA ASP A 39 2.83 -3.48 15.81
C ASP A 39 2.17 -2.14 16.16
N ASP A 40 0.98 -1.92 15.62
CA ASP A 40 0.20 -0.72 15.91
C ASP A 40 -0.76 -0.91 17.08
N HIS A 41 -0.22 -0.91 18.29
CA HIS A 41 -1.02 -0.93 19.52
C HIS A 41 -1.97 0.29 19.64
N THR A 42 -1.89 1.24 18.73
CA THR A 42 -2.65 2.50 18.81
C THR A 42 -3.86 2.54 17.90
N ASN A 43 -4.08 1.51 17.10
CA ASN A 43 -5.12 1.45 16.08
C ASN A 43 -5.13 2.71 15.19
N ALA A 44 -3.94 3.15 14.76
CA ALA A 44 -3.80 4.38 13.97
C ALA A 44 -4.40 4.26 12.58
N LEU A 45 -4.47 3.05 12.04
CA LEU A 45 -5.09 2.73 10.76
C LEU A 45 -5.78 1.38 10.90
N THR A 46 -7.09 1.35 10.77
CA THR A 46 -7.87 0.12 10.85
C THR A 46 -8.82 0.01 9.67
N CYS A 47 -8.93 -1.18 9.14
CA CYS A 47 -9.91 -1.52 8.11
C CYS A 47 -10.49 -2.90 8.44
N PRO A 48 -11.50 -2.96 9.32
CA PRO A 48 -12.16 -4.21 9.60
C PRO A 48 -12.76 -4.78 8.31
N ALA A 49 -12.47 -6.02 8.00
CA ALA A 49 -13.06 -6.69 6.86
C ALA A 49 -14.56 -6.89 7.11
N CYS A 50 -15.39 -6.38 6.20
CA CYS A 50 -16.83 -6.57 6.24
C CYS A 50 -17.26 -7.01 4.84
N PHE A 51 -17.55 -8.28 4.68
CA PHE A 51 -17.97 -8.84 3.40
C PHE A 51 -19.50 -8.98 3.38
N ASP A 52 -20.16 -8.06 2.70
CA ASP A 52 -21.63 -8.05 2.54
C ASP A 52 -22.11 -8.99 1.43
N ALA A 53 -21.21 -9.54 0.63
CA ALA A 53 -21.56 -10.31 -0.56
C ALA A 53 -20.58 -11.48 -0.77
N PRO A 54 -20.99 -12.52 -1.50
CA PRO A 54 -20.07 -13.56 -1.94
C PRO A 54 -18.85 -12.94 -2.63
N GLN A 55 -17.67 -13.48 -2.34
CA GLN A 55 -16.46 -13.05 -3.00
C GLN A 55 -16.63 -13.15 -4.52
N PRO A 56 -16.25 -12.14 -5.33
CA PRO A 56 -16.49 -12.12 -6.76
C PRO A 56 -15.81 -13.26 -7.53
N PHE A 57 -14.90 -13.97 -6.89
CA PHE A 57 -14.15 -15.10 -7.45
C PHE A 57 -14.50 -16.45 -6.81
N THR A 58 -15.55 -16.55 -6.01
CA THR A 58 -16.03 -17.83 -5.52
C THR A 58 -16.60 -18.60 -6.72
N PRO A 59 -16.06 -19.76 -7.10
CA PRO A 59 -16.60 -20.54 -8.20
C PRO A 59 -18.07 -20.89 -7.95
N GLU A 60 -18.86 -20.93 -9.01
CA GLU A 60 -20.27 -21.26 -8.94
C GLU A 60 -20.45 -22.65 -8.29
N GLY A 61 -21.27 -22.74 -7.23
CA GLY A 61 -21.50 -23.99 -6.49
C GLY A 61 -20.53 -24.26 -5.32
N VAL A 62 -19.59 -23.37 -5.04
CA VAL A 62 -18.74 -23.48 -3.84
C VAL A 62 -19.37 -22.67 -2.72
N ASP A 63 -19.67 -23.34 -1.60
CA ASP A 63 -20.09 -22.67 -0.38
C ASP A 63 -18.91 -21.83 0.16
N PRO A 64 -19.04 -20.51 0.26
CA PRO A 64 -17.99 -19.65 0.82
C PRO A 64 -17.56 -20.08 2.24
N ASN A 65 -18.50 -20.64 3.02
CA ASN A 65 -18.22 -21.12 4.36
C ASN A 65 -17.41 -22.44 4.38
N ALA A 66 -17.42 -23.19 3.29
CA ALA A 66 -16.61 -24.41 3.18
C ALA A 66 -15.11 -24.09 3.06
N LEU A 67 -14.74 -22.93 2.53
CA LEU A 67 -13.35 -22.48 2.48
C LEU A 67 -12.84 -22.06 3.86
N GLN A 68 -13.67 -21.47 4.69
CA GLN A 68 -13.35 -21.15 6.09
C GLN A 68 -13.14 -22.42 6.95
N GLN A 69 -13.88 -23.48 6.68
CA GLN A 69 -13.75 -24.73 7.41
C GLN A 69 -12.48 -25.51 7.03
N ALA A 70 -11.87 -25.22 5.88
CA ALA A 70 -10.67 -25.90 5.39
C ALA A 70 -9.37 -25.38 6.01
N ASP A 71 -9.35 -24.17 6.55
CA ASP A 71 -8.19 -23.58 7.22
C ASP A 71 -8.58 -23.00 8.59
N PRO A 72 -8.24 -23.70 9.69
CA PRO A 72 -8.56 -23.23 11.05
C PRO A 72 -7.91 -21.88 11.42
N SER A 73 -6.85 -21.45 10.72
CA SER A 73 -6.21 -20.15 10.97
C SER A 73 -7.05 -19.00 10.46
N ILE A 74 -7.84 -19.22 9.42
CA ILE A 74 -8.81 -18.24 8.89
C ILE A 74 -9.98 -18.08 9.86
N ALA A 75 -10.44 -19.18 10.45
CA ALA A 75 -11.53 -19.18 11.44
C ALA A 75 -11.18 -18.42 12.73
N LEU A 76 -9.89 -18.32 13.11
CA LEU A 76 -9.45 -17.55 14.27
C LEU A 76 -9.49 -16.04 14.03
N ILE A 77 -9.33 -15.60 12.79
CA ILE A 77 -9.46 -14.18 12.41
C ILE A 77 -10.94 -13.76 12.40
N ASP A 78 -11.84 -14.68 12.04
CA ASP A 78 -13.29 -14.40 11.97
C ASP A 78 -14.01 -14.56 13.33
N ALA A 79 -13.49 -15.34 14.27
CA ALA A 79 -14.14 -15.57 15.56
C ALA A 79 -14.24 -14.32 16.46
N GLU A 80 -13.36 -13.34 16.27
CA GLU A 80 -13.46 -12.02 16.92
C GLU A 80 -14.26 -10.98 16.10
N LEU A 81 -14.58 -11.30 14.84
CA LEU A 81 -15.27 -10.43 13.88
C LEU A 81 -16.57 -11.10 13.42
N ASP A 82 -17.54 -11.25 14.31
CA ASP A 82 -18.90 -11.61 13.88
C ASP A 82 -19.58 -10.42 13.17
N THR A 83 -19.07 -10.15 11.95
CA THR A 83 -19.52 -9.06 11.12
C THR A 83 -20.89 -9.35 10.51
N THR A 84 -21.19 -10.62 10.27
CA THR A 84 -22.45 -11.04 9.62
C THR A 84 -23.65 -10.83 10.54
N GLU A 85 -23.54 -11.20 11.83
CA GLU A 85 -24.60 -10.95 12.82
C GLU A 85 -24.75 -9.43 13.09
N ARG A 86 -23.65 -8.68 13.12
CA ARG A 86 -23.69 -7.22 13.33
C ARG A 86 -24.33 -6.48 12.15
N ILE A 87 -24.11 -6.91 10.91
CA ILE A 87 -24.74 -6.34 9.72
C ILE A 87 -26.25 -6.69 9.72
N ALA A 88 -26.61 -7.94 10.02
CA ALA A 88 -28.00 -8.37 10.13
C ALA A 88 -28.75 -7.63 11.24
N ALA A 89 -28.06 -7.23 12.31
CA ALA A 89 -28.61 -6.40 13.40
C ALA A 89 -28.67 -4.90 13.08
N GLY A 90 -28.32 -4.47 11.86
CA GLY A 90 -28.30 -3.06 11.45
C GLY A 90 -27.14 -2.26 12.05
N ALA A 91 -26.07 -2.91 12.49
CA ALA A 91 -24.86 -2.23 12.92
C ALA A 91 -24.24 -1.42 11.75
N PRO A 92 -23.67 -0.23 12.02
CA PRO A 92 -23.06 0.55 10.97
C PRO A 92 -21.91 -0.24 10.32
N ARG A 93 -21.79 -0.13 9.00
CA ARG A 93 -20.68 -0.73 8.25
C ARG A 93 -19.37 -0.29 8.86
N GLN A 94 -18.47 -1.25 9.08
CA GLN A 94 -17.12 -0.93 9.49
C GLN A 94 -16.35 -0.47 8.26
N VAL A 95 -15.85 0.75 8.31
CA VAL A 95 -15.11 1.40 7.23
C VAL A 95 -13.69 1.69 7.67
N LEU A 96 -12.85 1.98 6.71
CA LEU A 96 -11.49 2.44 6.98
C LEU A 96 -11.52 3.62 7.96
N SER A 97 -10.78 3.51 9.06
CA SER A 97 -10.58 4.56 10.05
C SER A 97 -9.10 4.90 10.17
N MET A 98 -8.76 6.18 10.22
CA MET A 98 -7.39 6.64 10.23
C MET A 98 -7.16 7.80 11.20
N HIS A 99 -6.17 7.66 12.05
CA HIS A 99 -5.63 8.75 12.86
C HIS A 99 -4.44 9.40 12.14
N GLY A 100 -4.70 10.38 11.28
CA GLY A 100 -3.74 10.93 10.34
C GLY A 100 -2.41 11.40 10.94
N GLN A 101 -2.41 11.97 12.15
CA GLN A 101 -1.17 12.41 12.82
C GLN A 101 -0.26 11.23 13.20
N LYS A 102 -0.83 10.13 13.70
CA LYS A 102 -0.05 8.94 14.07
C LYS A 102 0.53 8.27 12.82
N VAL A 103 -0.30 8.12 11.77
CA VAL A 103 0.14 7.60 10.48
C VAL A 103 1.24 8.47 9.88
N PHE A 104 1.09 9.80 9.93
CA PHE A 104 2.12 10.73 9.45
C PHE A 104 3.45 10.55 10.18
N LYS A 105 3.42 10.51 11.52
CA LYS A 105 4.62 10.33 12.35
C LYS A 105 5.34 9.02 12.02
N PHE A 106 4.60 7.94 11.89
CA PHE A 106 5.14 6.63 11.49
C PHE A 106 5.77 6.71 10.09
N ALA A 107 5.01 7.13 9.08
CA ALA A 107 5.42 7.11 7.68
C ALA A 107 6.66 7.97 7.41
N THR A 108 6.76 9.14 8.06
CA THR A 108 7.91 10.04 7.90
C THR A 108 9.22 9.50 8.47
N SER A 109 9.17 8.51 9.35
CA SER A 109 10.36 7.79 9.83
C SER A 109 10.59 6.48 9.09
N ALA A 110 9.53 5.74 8.80
CA ALA A 110 9.61 4.41 8.19
C ALA A 110 10.08 4.45 6.73
N MET A 111 9.60 5.41 5.94
CA MET A 111 9.96 5.51 4.52
C MET A 111 11.46 5.76 4.31
N PRO A 112 12.11 6.78 4.89
CA PRO A 112 13.56 6.96 4.76
C PRO A 112 14.35 5.74 5.24
N ALA A 113 13.99 5.18 6.38
CA ALA A 113 14.69 4.01 6.94
C ALA A 113 14.57 2.78 6.03
N ALA A 114 13.43 2.57 5.39
CA ALA A 114 13.25 1.47 4.44
C ALA A 114 14.09 1.67 3.16
N ILE A 115 14.15 2.90 2.66
CA ILE A 115 14.98 3.26 1.49
C ILE A 115 16.47 3.02 1.82
N GLU A 116 16.94 3.52 2.94
CA GLU A 116 18.33 3.34 3.38
C GLU A 116 18.68 1.84 3.52
N GLU A 117 17.80 1.06 4.14
CA GLU A 117 18.05 -0.36 4.36
C GLU A 117 18.05 -1.17 3.06
N VAL A 118 17.15 -0.88 2.12
CA VAL A 118 17.11 -1.59 0.83
C VAL A 118 18.32 -1.26 -0.02
N LEU A 119 18.80 -0.02 0.00
CA LEU A 119 20.03 0.39 -0.68
C LEU A 119 21.26 -0.28 -0.06
N ARG A 120 21.36 -0.29 1.27
CA ARG A 120 22.44 -0.98 1.98
C ARG A 120 22.52 -2.47 1.61
N ARG A 121 21.37 -3.15 1.51
CA ARG A 121 21.31 -4.58 1.11
C ARG A 121 21.72 -4.80 -0.33
N ALA A 122 21.44 -3.86 -1.22
CA ALA A 122 21.88 -3.90 -2.62
C ALA A 122 23.33 -3.48 -2.81
N ASN A 123 24.03 -3.03 -1.75
CA ASN A 123 25.34 -2.38 -1.83
C ASN A 123 25.32 -1.18 -2.79
N LEU A 124 24.25 -0.38 -2.72
CA LEU A 124 24.02 0.83 -3.49
C LEU A 124 23.94 2.03 -2.56
N THR A 125 24.16 3.20 -3.15
CA THR A 125 23.91 4.50 -2.55
C THR A 125 22.70 5.17 -3.18
N ILE A 126 22.23 6.26 -2.61
CA ILE A 126 21.11 7.01 -3.18
C ILE A 126 21.45 7.66 -4.53
N ASP A 127 22.73 7.88 -4.80
CA ASP A 127 23.20 8.46 -6.08
C ASP A 127 23.13 7.43 -7.23
N ASP A 128 23.11 6.14 -6.90
CA ASP A 128 22.94 5.06 -7.88
C ASP A 128 21.50 4.87 -8.36
N VAL A 129 20.54 5.51 -7.68
CA VAL A 129 19.09 5.38 -7.94
C VAL A 129 18.62 6.57 -8.76
N GLN A 130 17.89 6.35 -9.81
CA GLN A 130 17.32 7.41 -10.63
C GLN A 130 16.09 8.03 -9.97
N PHE A 131 15.14 7.19 -9.50
CA PHE A 131 13.90 7.65 -8.90
C PHE A 131 13.47 6.79 -7.71
N ILE A 132 12.69 7.42 -6.83
CA ILE A 132 11.98 6.80 -5.73
C ILE A 132 10.50 6.81 -6.08
N VAL A 133 9.84 5.66 -5.99
CA VAL A 133 8.39 5.50 -6.24
C VAL A 133 7.72 5.11 -4.93
N PRO A 134 7.39 6.09 -4.08
CA PRO A 134 6.82 5.81 -2.77
C PRO A 134 5.34 5.47 -2.88
N HIS A 135 4.81 4.82 -1.83
CA HIS A 135 3.37 4.78 -1.62
C HIS A 135 2.78 6.21 -1.58
N GLN A 136 1.72 6.42 -2.33
CA GLN A 136 1.06 7.72 -2.48
C GLN A 136 0.07 8.00 -1.34
N ALA A 137 0.54 7.94 -0.09
CA ALA A 137 -0.31 8.12 1.09
C ALA A 137 -0.78 9.56 1.25
N ASN A 138 0.16 10.50 1.17
CA ASN A 138 -0.06 11.94 1.32
C ASN A 138 1.17 12.70 0.82
N LEU A 139 0.98 13.73 0.01
CA LEU A 139 2.07 14.54 -0.54
C LEU A 139 2.98 15.14 0.55
N ARG A 140 2.42 15.47 1.72
CA ARG A 140 3.20 16.01 2.85
C ARG A 140 4.18 14.98 3.40
N ILE A 141 3.82 13.70 3.42
CA ILE A 141 4.72 12.60 3.84
C ILE A 141 5.89 12.51 2.87
N ILE A 142 5.63 12.51 1.56
CA ILE A 142 6.66 12.42 0.51
C ILE A 142 7.60 13.62 0.60
N LYS A 143 7.07 14.84 0.69
CA LYS A 143 7.87 16.06 0.87
C LYS A 143 8.75 16.03 2.12
N TYR A 144 8.21 15.50 3.22
CA TYR A 144 8.96 15.38 4.47
C TYR A 144 10.09 14.36 4.34
N ALA A 145 9.82 13.20 3.72
CA ALA A 145 10.83 12.18 3.46
C ALA A 145 11.95 12.72 2.57
N ALA A 146 11.61 13.39 1.46
CA ALA A 146 12.59 14.04 0.58
C ALA A 146 13.49 15.02 1.36
N LYS A 147 12.88 15.92 2.15
CA LYS A 147 13.63 16.86 2.99
C LYS A 147 14.54 16.16 3.99
N ARG A 148 14.05 15.11 4.65
CA ARG A 148 14.83 14.36 5.65
C ARG A 148 16.03 13.65 5.03
N MET A 149 15.90 13.17 3.80
CA MET A 149 16.96 12.52 3.05
C MET A 149 17.89 13.51 2.33
N GLY A 150 17.63 14.81 2.40
CA GLY A 150 18.40 15.84 1.69
C GLY A 150 18.24 15.77 0.16
N LEU A 151 17.13 15.20 -0.32
CA LEU A 151 16.86 15.02 -1.75
C LEU A 151 15.86 16.03 -2.28
N PRO A 152 15.99 16.47 -3.53
CA PRO A 152 14.97 17.26 -4.20
C PRO A 152 13.71 16.40 -4.43
N LEU A 153 12.53 17.06 -4.41
CA LEU A 153 11.26 16.36 -4.57
C LEU A 153 11.12 15.65 -5.93
N GLU A 154 11.79 16.16 -6.93
CA GLU A 154 11.84 15.65 -8.31
C GLU A 154 12.43 14.24 -8.41
N ARG A 155 13.19 13.81 -7.39
CA ARG A 155 13.65 12.42 -7.27
C ARG A 155 12.53 11.44 -6.86
N PHE A 156 11.39 11.96 -6.43
CA PHE A 156 10.23 11.16 -6.04
C PHE A 156 9.15 11.25 -7.11
N GLN A 157 8.68 10.11 -7.58
CA GLN A 157 7.52 10.09 -8.48
C GLN A 157 6.25 10.31 -7.67
N VAL A 158 5.46 11.30 -8.07
CA VAL A 158 4.27 11.75 -7.36
C VAL A 158 3.05 11.72 -8.28
N SER A 159 2.04 10.93 -7.92
CA SER A 159 0.77 10.81 -8.65
C SER A 159 -0.46 11.13 -7.81
N ILE A 160 -0.30 11.36 -6.53
CA ILE A 160 -1.42 11.52 -5.58
C ILE A 160 -2.38 12.66 -5.93
N ALA A 161 -1.90 13.72 -6.60
CA ALA A 161 -2.75 14.88 -6.93
C ALA A 161 -3.89 14.54 -7.90
N HIS A 162 -3.71 13.52 -8.75
CA HIS A 162 -4.69 13.12 -9.76
C HIS A 162 -5.22 11.69 -9.58
N ARG A 163 -4.58 10.86 -8.73
CA ARG A 163 -4.99 9.48 -8.47
C ARG A 163 -5.46 9.23 -7.04
N GLY A 164 -5.21 10.16 -6.12
CA GLY A 164 -5.47 9.96 -4.70
C GLY A 164 -4.58 8.87 -4.09
N ASN A 165 -4.91 8.47 -2.87
CA ASN A 165 -4.30 7.31 -2.22
C ASN A 165 -5.07 6.04 -2.64
N SER A 166 -4.62 5.37 -3.67
CA SER A 166 -5.19 4.12 -4.19
C SER A 166 -4.55 2.88 -3.57
N THR A 167 -4.11 3.00 -2.31
CA THR A 167 -3.48 1.91 -1.52
C THR A 167 -2.32 1.22 -2.25
N SER A 168 -2.30 -0.10 -2.35
CA SER A 168 -1.23 -0.85 -3.03
C SER A 168 -1.18 -0.62 -4.55
N ALA A 169 -2.29 -0.25 -5.17
CA ALA A 169 -2.33 0.05 -6.60
C ALA A 169 -1.52 1.30 -6.99
N CYS A 170 -1.26 2.21 -6.04
CA CYS A 170 -0.55 3.44 -6.33
C CYS A 170 0.88 3.21 -6.88
N ILE A 171 1.58 2.17 -6.43
CA ILE A 171 2.96 1.89 -6.88
C ILE A 171 2.99 1.54 -8.37
N PRO A 172 2.32 0.47 -8.86
CA PRO A 172 2.34 0.15 -10.28
C PRO A 172 1.74 1.25 -11.16
N MET A 173 0.72 1.96 -10.68
CA MET A 173 0.14 3.09 -11.41
C MET A 173 1.12 4.26 -11.55
N THR A 174 1.85 4.61 -10.46
CA THR A 174 2.86 5.68 -10.50
C THR A 174 4.07 5.28 -11.35
N LEU A 175 4.47 4.01 -11.33
CA LEU A 175 5.51 3.48 -12.22
C LEU A 175 5.10 3.58 -13.70
N CYS A 176 3.85 3.23 -14.02
CA CYS A 176 3.31 3.35 -15.36
C CYS A 176 3.33 4.80 -15.84
N ASP A 177 2.81 5.72 -15.03
CA ASP A 177 2.83 7.17 -15.32
C ASP A 177 4.26 7.68 -15.56
N ALA A 178 5.20 7.27 -14.71
CA ALA A 178 6.59 7.69 -14.82
C ALA A 178 7.26 7.16 -16.10
N TYR A 179 6.95 5.94 -16.49
CA TYR A 179 7.44 5.35 -17.74
C TYR A 179 6.84 6.04 -18.98
N GLU A 180 5.52 6.22 -19.01
CA GLU A 180 4.81 6.87 -20.10
C GLU A 180 5.23 8.34 -20.31
N ASN A 181 5.54 9.03 -19.22
CA ASN A 181 6.04 10.40 -19.23
C ASN A 181 7.55 10.51 -19.53
N GLY A 182 8.24 9.38 -19.74
CA GLY A 182 9.67 9.36 -20.02
C GLY A 182 10.56 9.72 -18.82
N ASN A 183 10.05 9.61 -17.60
CA ASN A 183 10.83 9.84 -16.38
C ASN A 183 11.64 8.62 -15.96
N ILE A 184 11.20 7.43 -16.35
CA ILE A 184 11.87 6.15 -16.05
C ILE A 184 12.09 5.40 -17.36
N HIS A 185 13.28 4.83 -17.53
CA HIS A 185 13.71 4.09 -18.72
C HIS A 185 14.17 2.68 -18.36
N PRO A 186 14.15 1.74 -19.31
CA PRO A 186 14.74 0.42 -19.11
C PRO A 186 16.21 0.52 -18.67
N GLY A 187 16.53 -0.11 -17.56
CA GLY A 187 17.88 -0.08 -16.96
C GLY A 187 18.04 0.90 -15.80
N ASP A 188 17.10 1.81 -15.61
CA ASP A 188 17.09 2.68 -14.44
C ASP A 188 16.89 1.87 -13.15
N LYS A 189 17.62 2.26 -12.11
CA LYS A 189 17.39 1.73 -10.76
C LYS A 189 16.36 2.60 -10.04
N VAL A 190 15.34 1.94 -9.53
CA VAL A 190 14.26 2.60 -8.78
C VAL A 190 14.09 1.93 -7.41
N VAL A 191 13.64 2.70 -6.43
CA VAL A 191 13.27 2.23 -5.09
C VAL A 191 11.79 2.50 -4.86
#